data_b05c3d3e2d8d67633eca05f0b5d3adf6
#
_entry.id   b05c3d3e2d8d67633eca05f0b5d3adf6
#
_cell.length_a   1.000
_cell.length_b   1.000
_cell.length_c   1.000
_cell.angle_alpha   90.00
_cell.angle_beta   90.00
_cell.angle_gamma   90.00
#
_symmetry.space_group_name_H-M   'P 1'
#
loop_
_entity.id
_entity.type
_entity.pdbx_description
1 polymer ?
#
loop_
_entity_poly.entity_id
_entity_poly.type
_entity_poly.pdbx_seq_one_letter_code
_entity_poly.pdbx_strand_id
1 'polypeptide(L)'
;RSMPAEQLMWARNTLTQRVIGPTSVATVELYTKGMKDGDVAGLGNINVPCSWIGIVKEGKQTILRCFEQTTNDTIDTPLTSLTSKIYLRMVGDFDHDRAHYEYSLDGKEFKQLGREMPLSYQLISFQGSRHALFAFNHKGRDGGYAEFDIFTVEEPQADRSGNIPYGKTIRIINLATQKPMVAQPHGLLYDTDVSDHSQQTRFKVIDKGQGKVILQCEDGRYLFTAGYGIPGDVRLTTDAS
;
A
#
# COMPACT_ATOMS: atom_id res chain seq x y z
N ARG A 1 -5.84 -23.96 -1.51
CA ARG A 1 -4.96 -25.00 -2.09
C ARG A 1 -3.90 -24.36 -2.95
N SER A 2 -2.71 -24.98 -2.96
CA SER A 2 -1.62 -24.57 -3.86
C SER A 2 -1.87 -25.19 -5.25
N MET A 3 -2.02 -24.31 -6.25
CA MET A 3 -2.13 -24.71 -7.66
C MET A 3 -0.78 -24.52 -8.35
N PRO A 4 -0.52 -25.21 -9.49
CA PRO A 4 0.71 -25.04 -10.25
C PRO A 4 0.90 -23.59 -10.70
N ALA A 5 2.05 -23.01 -10.35
CA ALA A 5 2.53 -21.71 -10.88
C ALA A 5 4.03 -21.60 -10.64
N GLU A 6 4.75 -21.02 -11.56
CA GLU A 6 6.21 -20.84 -11.41
C GLU A 6 6.55 -19.68 -10.46
N GLN A 7 5.67 -18.70 -10.37
CA GLN A 7 5.88 -17.47 -9.57
C GLN A 7 4.56 -16.84 -9.12
N LEU A 8 4.65 -15.94 -8.15
CA LEU A 8 3.49 -15.25 -7.57
C LEU A 8 2.57 -14.60 -8.62
N MET A 9 3.13 -13.93 -9.62
CA MET A 9 2.34 -13.20 -10.63
C MET A 9 1.45 -14.11 -11.48
N TRP A 10 1.72 -15.42 -11.51
CA TRP A 10 0.91 -16.42 -12.24
C TRP A 10 0.06 -17.28 -11.31
N ALA A 11 0.16 -17.05 -10.01
CA ALA A 11 -0.58 -17.80 -9.00
C ALA A 11 -2.06 -17.42 -9.02
N ARG A 12 -2.94 -18.37 -9.40
CA ARG A 12 -4.39 -18.16 -9.52
C ARG A 12 -5.09 -18.00 -8.17
N ASN A 13 -4.50 -18.54 -7.10
CA ASN A 13 -5.05 -18.49 -5.75
C ASN A 13 -4.47 -17.32 -4.96
N THR A 14 -4.58 -16.12 -5.50
CA THR A 14 -4.08 -14.91 -4.86
C THR A 14 -5.24 -14.02 -4.50
N LEU A 15 -5.33 -13.66 -3.22
CA LEU A 15 -6.27 -12.66 -2.70
C LEU A 15 -5.51 -11.35 -2.52
N THR A 16 -6.05 -10.26 -3.05
CA THR A 16 -5.38 -8.97 -2.96
C THR A 16 -6.23 -7.92 -2.28
N GLN A 17 -5.57 -7.07 -1.50
CA GLN A 17 -6.16 -5.87 -0.92
C GLN A 17 -5.37 -4.65 -1.36
N ARG A 18 -6.08 -3.59 -1.76
CA ARG A 18 -5.45 -2.30 -2.08
C ARG A 18 -4.73 -1.75 -0.86
N VAL A 19 -3.53 -1.22 -1.06
CA VAL A 19 -2.82 -0.45 -0.03
C VAL A 19 -3.32 0.99 -0.02
N ILE A 20 -3.27 1.61 1.14
CA ILE A 20 -3.57 3.03 1.34
C ILE A 20 -2.37 3.65 2.03
N GLY A 21 -1.79 4.66 1.37
CA GLY A 21 -0.67 5.42 1.91
C GLY A 21 -1.07 6.41 3.01
N PRO A 22 -0.11 7.13 3.55
CA PRO A 22 1.32 7.06 3.23
C PRO A 22 2.03 5.81 3.76
N THR A 23 1.59 5.22 4.86
CA THR A 23 2.14 3.98 5.41
C THR A 23 1.06 2.91 5.51
N SER A 24 1.37 1.69 5.10
CA SER A 24 0.48 0.55 5.24
C SER A 24 1.23 -0.66 5.78
N VAL A 25 0.73 -1.24 6.88
CA VAL A 25 1.33 -2.39 7.54
C VAL A 25 0.36 -3.56 7.49
N ALA A 26 0.67 -4.56 6.67
CA ALA A 26 -0.10 -5.80 6.60
C ALA A 26 0.54 -6.89 7.46
N THR A 27 -0.26 -7.56 8.28
CA THR A 27 0.19 -8.70 9.09
C THR A 27 -0.78 -9.87 8.89
N VAL A 28 -0.24 -11.08 8.78
CA VAL A 28 -1.03 -12.30 8.64
C VAL A 28 -0.45 -13.44 9.47
N GLU A 29 -1.32 -14.27 10.01
CA GLU A 29 -1.00 -15.54 10.61
C GLU A 29 -1.11 -16.65 9.57
N LEU A 30 -0.02 -17.37 9.30
CA LEU A 30 0.06 -18.42 8.28
C LEU A 30 0.27 -19.78 8.94
N TYR A 31 -0.64 -20.70 8.67
CA TYR A 31 -0.54 -22.10 9.07
C TYR A 31 -0.03 -22.96 7.92
N THR A 32 0.99 -23.77 8.19
CA THR A 32 1.77 -24.50 7.17
C THR A 32 1.56 -26.00 7.20
N LYS A 33 0.75 -26.52 8.13
CA LYS A 33 0.57 -27.97 8.36
C LYS A 33 0.08 -28.72 7.12
N GLY A 34 -0.74 -28.07 6.30
CA GLY A 34 -1.31 -28.66 5.08
C GLY A 34 -0.44 -28.53 3.84
N MET A 35 0.70 -27.83 3.93
CA MET A 35 1.60 -27.61 2.80
C MET A 35 2.40 -28.87 2.44
N LYS A 36 2.60 -29.10 1.15
CA LYS A 36 3.34 -30.20 0.56
C LYS A 36 4.60 -29.74 -0.16
N ASP A 37 5.43 -30.67 -0.56
CA ASP A 37 6.64 -30.42 -1.33
C ASP A 37 6.36 -29.58 -2.61
N GLY A 38 7.10 -28.51 -2.76
CA GLY A 38 6.95 -27.50 -3.81
C GLY A 38 5.95 -26.39 -3.50
N ASP A 39 5.23 -26.45 -2.37
CA ASP A 39 4.30 -25.37 -2.00
C ASP A 39 5.04 -24.13 -1.52
N VAL A 40 4.54 -23.00 -1.98
CA VAL A 40 4.95 -21.65 -1.57
C VAL A 40 3.70 -20.90 -1.13
N ALA A 41 3.69 -20.37 0.09
CA ALA A 41 2.57 -19.58 0.60
C ALA A 41 3.07 -18.42 1.46
N GLY A 42 2.43 -17.28 1.38
CA GLY A 42 2.89 -16.10 2.12
C GLY A 42 2.11 -14.83 1.89
N LEU A 43 2.78 -13.74 2.27
CA LEU A 43 2.34 -12.36 2.14
C LEU A 43 3.25 -11.65 1.13
N GLY A 44 2.67 -10.97 0.15
CA GLY A 44 3.42 -10.28 -0.87
C GLY A 44 2.90 -8.88 -1.19
N ASN A 45 3.71 -8.17 -1.96
CA ASN A 45 3.32 -6.98 -2.70
C ASN A 45 3.17 -7.34 -4.17
N ILE A 46 1.92 -7.30 -4.67
CA ILE A 46 1.67 -7.40 -6.11
C ILE A 46 1.79 -6.02 -6.72
N ASN A 47 2.81 -5.89 -7.51
CA ASN A 47 3.12 -4.80 -8.42
C ASN A 47 4.11 -5.34 -9.46
N VAL A 48 4.64 -4.50 -10.32
CA VAL A 48 5.82 -4.81 -11.14
C VAL A 48 6.89 -3.78 -10.82
N PRO A 49 7.95 -4.19 -10.15
CA PRO A 49 8.32 -5.52 -9.67
C PRO A 49 7.50 -6.00 -8.46
N CYS A 50 7.29 -7.31 -8.35
CA CYS A 50 6.67 -7.92 -7.18
C CYS A 50 7.73 -8.34 -6.13
N SER A 51 7.26 -8.49 -4.90
CA SER A 51 8.08 -9.02 -3.80
C SER A 51 7.21 -9.77 -2.80
N TRP A 52 7.78 -10.65 -1.99
CA TRP A 52 7.03 -11.40 -0.99
C TRP A 52 7.92 -12.00 0.09
N ILE A 53 7.29 -12.30 1.22
CA ILE A 53 7.81 -13.18 2.27
C ILE A 53 6.88 -14.37 2.42
N GLY A 54 7.42 -15.57 2.62
CA GLY A 54 6.58 -16.76 2.73
C GLY A 54 7.33 -18.01 3.10
N ILE A 55 6.57 -19.10 3.27
CA ILE A 55 7.09 -20.43 3.52
C ILE A 55 7.19 -21.19 2.21
N VAL A 56 8.32 -21.82 2.00
CA VAL A 56 8.62 -22.72 0.89
C VAL A 56 8.86 -24.12 1.45
N LYS A 57 8.18 -25.13 0.89
CA LYS A 57 8.41 -26.53 1.20
C LYS A 57 9.27 -27.17 0.13
N GLU A 58 10.49 -27.55 0.50
CA GLU A 58 11.45 -28.24 -0.36
C GLU A 58 11.78 -29.63 0.21
N GLY A 59 11.13 -30.65 -0.33
CA GLY A 59 11.22 -32.01 0.22
C GLY A 59 10.76 -32.04 1.68
N LYS A 60 11.71 -32.32 2.58
CA LYS A 60 11.47 -32.33 4.03
C LYS A 60 11.80 -31.00 4.72
N GLN A 61 12.37 -30.06 3.99
CA GLN A 61 12.77 -28.76 4.54
C GLN A 61 11.62 -27.77 4.52
N THR A 62 11.58 -26.91 5.53
CA THR A 62 10.72 -25.75 5.60
C THR A 62 11.63 -24.52 5.60
N ILE A 63 11.42 -23.66 4.63
CA ILE A 63 12.27 -22.49 4.40
C ILE A 63 11.39 -21.26 4.50
N LEU A 64 11.80 -20.29 5.32
CA LEU A 64 11.26 -18.95 5.26
C LEU A 64 12.06 -18.18 4.19
N ARG A 65 11.37 -17.70 3.16
CA ARG A 65 11.97 -17.02 2.02
C ARG A 65 11.44 -15.61 1.90
N CYS A 66 12.34 -14.66 1.68
CA CYS A 66 12.02 -13.35 1.18
C CYS A 66 12.53 -13.23 -0.26
N PHE A 67 11.66 -12.80 -1.18
CA PHE A 67 11.92 -12.70 -2.62
C PHE A 67 11.68 -11.27 -3.12
N GLU A 68 12.56 -10.80 -4.00
CA GLU A 68 12.42 -9.55 -4.69
C GLU A 68 12.69 -9.72 -6.19
N GLN A 69 11.75 -9.30 -7.01
CA GLN A 69 11.81 -9.50 -8.47
C GLN A 69 12.82 -8.60 -9.17
N THR A 70 13.09 -7.38 -8.70
CA THR A 70 13.99 -6.43 -9.37
C THR A 70 15.39 -6.98 -9.55
N THR A 71 15.92 -7.58 -8.49
CA THR A 71 17.26 -8.20 -8.49
C THR A 71 17.21 -9.71 -8.67
N ASN A 72 15.99 -10.27 -8.69
CA ASN A 72 15.75 -11.72 -8.64
C ASN A 72 16.44 -12.39 -7.45
N ASP A 73 16.55 -11.65 -6.33
CA ASP A 73 17.21 -12.11 -5.11
C ASP A 73 16.25 -12.88 -4.21
N THR A 74 16.77 -13.93 -3.63
CA THR A 74 16.11 -14.68 -2.55
C THR A 74 16.98 -14.71 -1.31
N ILE A 75 16.35 -14.47 -0.15
CA ILE A 75 16.99 -14.65 1.15
C ILE A 75 16.26 -15.76 1.87
N ASP A 76 16.95 -16.87 2.10
CA ASP A 76 16.42 -18.07 2.69
C ASP A 76 16.89 -18.25 4.13
N THR A 77 15.96 -18.57 5.01
CA THR A 77 16.23 -18.94 6.40
C THR A 77 15.59 -20.31 6.67
N PRO A 78 16.39 -21.38 6.81
CA PRO A 78 15.86 -22.71 7.18
C PRO A 78 15.19 -22.64 8.56
N LEU A 79 13.97 -23.14 8.66
CA LEU A 79 13.23 -23.22 9.91
C LEU A 79 13.25 -24.65 10.44
N THR A 80 14.18 -24.94 11.36
CA THR A 80 14.35 -26.27 11.98
C THR A 80 13.33 -26.57 13.04
N SER A 81 12.72 -25.54 13.63
CA SER A 81 11.76 -25.63 14.73
C SER A 81 10.45 -24.92 14.45
N LEU A 82 10.01 -24.87 13.16
CA LEU A 82 8.72 -24.29 12.83
C LEU A 82 7.62 -25.12 13.49
N THR A 83 7.02 -24.56 14.52
CA THR A 83 5.65 -24.90 14.90
C THR A 83 4.76 -24.66 13.69
N SER A 84 3.61 -25.30 13.60
CA SER A 84 2.72 -25.28 12.44
C SER A 84 2.28 -23.88 11.95
N LYS A 85 2.81 -22.80 12.55
CA LYS A 85 2.35 -21.42 12.33
C LYS A 85 3.49 -20.39 12.38
N ILE A 86 3.36 -19.35 11.57
CA ILE A 86 4.27 -18.18 11.54
C ILE A 86 3.46 -16.92 11.25
N TYR A 87 3.93 -15.79 11.77
CA TYR A 87 3.38 -14.47 11.45
C TYR A 87 4.28 -13.79 10.42
N LEU A 88 3.67 -13.26 9.38
CA LEU A 88 4.35 -12.52 8.31
C LEU A 88 3.84 -11.09 8.29
N ARG A 89 4.74 -10.14 8.09
CA ARG A 89 4.40 -8.71 8.03
C ARG A 89 5.09 -8.04 6.86
N MET A 90 4.37 -7.17 6.19
CA MET A 90 4.89 -6.22 5.21
C MET A 90 4.68 -4.81 5.74
N VAL A 91 5.73 -4.01 5.77
CA VAL A 91 5.70 -2.57 6.09
C VAL A 91 5.99 -1.79 4.82
N GLY A 92 5.02 -1.05 4.33
CA GLY A 92 5.13 -0.20 3.14
C GLY A 92 5.15 1.27 3.50
N ASP A 93 6.16 2.00 3.01
CA ASP A 93 6.31 3.45 3.08
C ASP A 93 6.16 4.00 1.66
N PHE A 94 4.99 4.57 1.37
CA PHE A 94 4.63 5.06 0.04
C PHE A 94 5.03 6.51 -0.20
N ASP A 95 5.47 7.24 0.83
CA ASP A 95 6.08 8.55 0.68
C ASP A 95 7.53 8.45 0.16
N HIS A 96 8.19 7.33 0.46
CA HIS A 96 9.57 7.07 0.02
C HIS A 96 9.68 5.88 -0.94
N ASP A 97 8.55 5.36 -1.43
CA ASP A 97 8.48 4.25 -2.39
C ASP A 97 9.31 3.02 -1.99
N ARG A 98 9.18 2.57 -0.74
CA ARG A 98 9.91 1.42 -0.21
C ARG A 98 9.08 0.56 0.72
N ALA A 99 9.46 -0.71 0.81
CA ALA A 99 8.90 -1.66 1.75
C ALA A 99 9.96 -2.60 2.31
N HIS A 100 9.65 -3.21 3.45
CA HIS A 100 10.42 -4.34 3.98
C HIS A 100 9.49 -5.40 4.55
N TYR A 101 10.06 -6.59 4.75
CA TYR A 101 9.33 -7.72 5.30
C TYR A 101 9.87 -8.14 6.64
N GLU A 102 8.95 -8.55 7.51
CA GLU A 102 9.24 -9.05 8.83
C GLU A 102 8.53 -10.38 9.08
N TYR A 103 9.05 -11.16 10.01
CA TYR A 103 8.40 -12.36 10.50
C TYR A 103 8.47 -12.47 12.02
N SER A 104 7.54 -13.24 12.59
CA SER A 104 7.55 -13.59 14.00
C SER A 104 7.10 -15.04 14.19
N LEU A 105 7.66 -15.75 15.16
CA LEU A 105 7.26 -17.09 15.55
C LEU A 105 6.22 -17.09 16.67
N ASP A 106 6.10 -15.99 17.41
CA ASP A 106 5.21 -15.85 18.56
C ASP A 106 4.12 -14.77 18.39
N GLY A 107 4.19 -14.02 17.30
CA GLY A 107 3.28 -12.90 16.99
C GLY A 107 3.55 -11.61 17.79
N LYS A 108 4.63 -11.56 18.55
CA LYS A 108 4.99 -10.41 19.40
C LYS A 108 6.27 -9.73 18.92
N GLU A 109 7.35 -10.50 18.83
CA GLU A 109 8.63 -9.99 18.36
C GLU A 109 8.79 -10.23 16.88
N PHE A 110 8.84 -9.16 16.10
CA PHE A 110 9.06 -9.21 14.66
C PHE A 110 10.52 -8.92 14.31
N LYS A 111 11.05 -9.70 13.37
CA LYS A 111 12.41 -9.59 12.86
C LYS A 111 12.37 -9.35 11.37
N GLN A 112 13.09 -8.37 10.89
CA GLN A 112 13.21 -8.12 9.46
C GLN A 112 13.93 -9.27 8.78
N LEU A 113 13.44 -9.66 7.61
CA LEU A 113 14.11 -10.59 6.70
C LEU A 113 14.31 -9.89 5.36
N GLY A 114 15.56 -9.86 4.94
CA GLY A 114 15.92 -9.15 3.71
C GLY A 114 16.20 -7.66 3.93
N ARG A 115 16.37 -6.98 2.81
CA ARG A 115 16.61 -5.54 2.74
C ARG A 115 15.30 -4.77 2.49
N GLU A 116 15.36 -3.47 2.55
CA GLU A 116 14.33 -2.61 1.98
C GLU A 116 14.26 -2.81 0.45
N MET A 117 13.05 -2.83 -0.07
CA MET A 117 12.74 -3.07 -1.48
C MET A 117 12.03 -1.87 -2.07
N PRO A 118 12.31 -1.50 -3.34
CA PRO A 118 11.62 -0.42 -3.99
C PRO A 118 10.16 -0.78 -4.29
N LEU A 119 9.26 0.19 -4.10
CA LEU A 119 7.87 0.15 -4.51
C LEU A 119 7.68 0.98 -5.78
N SER A 120 8.36 0.62 -6.85
CA SER A 120 8.36 1.41 -8.09
C SER A 120 6.97 1.41 -8.74
N TYR A 121 6.50 2.58 -9.15
CA TYR A 121 5.36 2.67 -10.05
C TYR A 121 5.79 2.34 -11.48
N GLN A 122 5.07 1.43 -12.11
CA GLN A 122 5.30 1.04 -13.50
C GLN A 122 4.01 1.22 -14.31
N LEU A 123 4.10 1.86 -15.48
CA LEU A 123 2.95 2.02 -16.38
C LEU A 123 2.37 0.67 -16.86
N ILE A 124 3.16 -0.38 -16.81
CA ILE A 124 2.74 -1.74 -17.16
C ILE A 124 1.76 -2.33 -16.14
N SER A 125 1.73 -1.78 -14.92
CA SER A 125 0.83 -2.18 -13.85
C SER A 125 -0.06 -1.00 -13.43
N PHE A 126 -1.20 -0.82 -14.08
CA PHE A 126 -2.18 0.23 -13.75
C PHE A 126 -2.84 0.10 -12.37
N GLN A 127 -2.55 -0.95 -11.63
CA GLN A 127 -3.26 -1.25 -10.39
C GLN A 127 -2.61 -0.67 -9.14
N GLY A 128 -1.35 -0.23 -9.21
CA GLY A 128 -0.54 0.12 -8.05
C GLY A 128 -0.23 -1.08 -7.16
N SER A 129 0.44 -0.84 -6.04
CA SER A 129 0.77 -1.86 -5.05
C SER A 129 -0.45 -2.44 -4.37
N ARG A 130 -0.43 -3.75 -4.10
CA ARG A 130 -1.47 -4.47 -3.37
C ARG A 130 -0.84 -5.47 -2.41
N HIS A 131 -1.31 -5.50 -1.17
CA HIS A 131 -1.05 -6.65 -0.30
C HIS A 131 -1.67 -7.90 -0.91
N ALA A 132 -0.95 -9.01 -0.87
CA ALA A 132 -1.39 -10.27 -1.46
C ALA A 132 -1.18 -11.45 -0.51
N LEU A 133 -2.22 -12.22 -0.26
CA LEU A 133 -2.13 -13.54 0.31
C LEU A 133 -2.14 -14.54 -0.84
N PHE A 134 -1.16 -15.43 -0.86
CA PHE A 134 -0.98 -16.36 -1.99
C PHE A 134 -0.57 -17.75 -1.56
N ALA A 135 -0.92 -18.74 -2.40
CA ALA A 135 -0.44 -20.10 -2.29
C ALA A 135 -0.33 -20.73 -3.68
N PHE A 136 0.86 -21.22 -4.04
CA PHE A 136 1.09 -21.94 -5.30
C PHE A 136 2.10 -23.07 -5.12
N ASN A 137 2.19 -23.97 -6.11
CA ASN A 137 3.21 -25.02 -6.15
C ASN A 137 4.16 -24.77 -7.32
N HIS A 138 5.43 -24.47 -7.01
CA HIS A 138 6.42 -24.13 -8.00
C HIS A 138 7.00 -25.32 -8.78
N LYS A 139 6.64 -26.56 -8.38
CA LYS A 139 7.04 -27.79 -9.07
C LYS A 139 6.05 -28.24 -10.16
N GLY A 140 5.13 -27.35 -10.56
CA GLY A 140 4.20 -27.59 -11.67
C GLY A 140 3.13 -28.64 -11.41
N ARG A 141 2.80 -28.94 -10.16
CA ARG A 141 1.79 -29.92 -9.75
C ARG A 141 0.84 -29.36 -8.70
N ASP A 142 -0.28 -30.03 -8.51
CA ASP A 142 -1.17 -29.70 -7.41
C ASP A 142 -0.50 -29.97 -6.06
N GLY A 143 -0.50 -28.96 -5.21
CA GLY A 143 0.09 -29.02 -3.89
C GLY A 143 -0.91 -29.36 -2.79
N GLY A 144 -0.55 -28.99 -1.57
CA GLY A 144 -1.40 -29.05 -0.41
C GLY A 144 -2.24 -27.78 -0.24
N TYR A 145 -2.30 -27.31 0.99
CA TYR A 145 -2.96 -26.06 1.31
C TYR A 145 -2.22 -25.32 2.44
N ALA A 146 -2.32 -24.01 2.43
CA ALA A 146 -1.98 -23.13 3.54
C ALA A 146 -3.26 -22.49 4.07
N GLU A 147 -3.30 -22.21 5.37
CA GLU A 147 -4.41 -21.49 6.01
C GLU A 147 -3.90 -20.13 6.45
N PHE A 148 -4.67 -19.10 6.18
CA PHE A 148 -4.38 -17.75 6.59
C PHE A 148 -5.44 -17.30 7.60
N ASP A 149 -4.99 -16.79 8.74
CA ASP A 149 -5.86 -16.27 9.78
C ASP A 149 -5.38 -14.88 10.21
N ILE A 150 -6.26 -14.12 10.86
CA ILE A 150 -5.95 -12.80 11.41
C ILE A 150 -5.16 -11.93 10.42
N PHE A 151 -5.70 -11.74 9.22
CA PHE A 151 -5.13 -10.75 8.29
C PHE A 151 -5.58 -9.35 8.69
N THR A 152 -4.62 -8.53 9.11
CA THR A 152 -4.84 -7.13 9.49
C THR A 152 -4.06 -6.20 8.57
N VAL A 153 -4.63 -5.04 8.29
CA VAL A 153 -3.96 -3.94 7.62
C VAL A 153 -4.11 -2.69 8.46
N GLU A 154 -2.99 -2.16 8.92
CA GLU A 154 -2.91 -0.92 9.68
C GLU A 154 -2.47 0.21 8.76
N GLU A 155 -3.16 1.33 8.85
CA GLU A 155 -2.92 2.53 8.05
C GLU A 155 -2.86 3.72 9.00
N PRO A 156 -1.76 3.87 9.76
CA PRO A 156 -1.69 4.73 10.94
C PRO A 156 -1.87 6.22 10.63
N GLN A 157 -1.60 6.64 9.40
CA GLN A 157 -1.76 8.04 8.97
C GLN A 157 -3.00 8.27 8.09
N ALA A 158 -3.75 7.24 7.75
CA ALA A 158 -4.98 7.38 6.98
C ALA A 158 -6.12 7.80 7.92
N ASP A 159 -6.56 9.03 7.85
CA ASP A 159 -7.78 9.45 8.53
C ASP A 159 -9.01 8.90 7.80
N ARG A 160 -9.55 7.83 8.35
CA ARG A 160 -10.79 7.19 7.88
C ARG A 160 -12.01 7.57 8.71
N SER A 161 -11.91 8.59 9.57
CA SER A 161 -13.03 9.01 10.41
C SER A 161 -14.29 9.37 9.61
N GLY A 162 -14.12 9.57 8.29
CA GLY A 162 -15.21 9.89 7.37
C GLY A 162 -15.84 11.27 7.62
N ASN A 163 -15.27 12.02 8.53
CA ASN A 163 -15.76 13.35 8.86
C ASN A 163 -15.22 14.37 7.85
N ILE A 164 -15.82 14.38 6.67
CA ILE A 164 -15.59 15.49 5.75
C ILE A 164 -16.10 16.76 6.42
N PRO A 165 -15.29 17.82 6.56
CA PRO A 165 -15.65 19.02 7.29
C PRO A 165 -16.61 19.92 6.48
N TYR A 166 -17.76 19.38 6.08
CA TYR A 166 -18.77 20.12 5.33
C TYR A 166 -19.16 21.44 6.03
N GLY A 167 -19.26 22.51 5.26
CA GLY A 167 -19.59 23.85 5.74
C GLY A 167 -18.49 24.53 6.56
N LYS A 168 -17.38 23.85 6.82
CA LYS A 168 -16.23 24.42 7.52
C LYS A 168 -15.26 25.09 6.55
N THR A 169 -14.45 25.98 7.10
CA THR A 169 -13.30 26.55 6.39
C THR A 169 -12.04 25.81 6.80
N ILE A 170 -11.27 25.37 5.82
CA ILE A 170 -10.03 24.62 5.98
C ILE A 170 -8.86 25.38 5.39
N ARG A 171 -7.65 24.96 5.71
CA ARG A 171 -6.42 25.26 4.98
C ARG A 171 -5.82 23.98 4.44
N ILE A 172 -5.24 24.04 3.26
CA ILE A 172 -4.53 22.91 2.65
C ILE A 172 -3.04 23.19 2.85
N ILE A 173 -2.38 22.31 3.60
CA ILE A 173 -0.98 22.43 3.98
C ILE A 173 -0.17 21.37 3.24
N ASN A 174 0.91 21.77 2.59
CA ASN A 174 1.90 20.84 2.07
C ASN A 174 2.66 20.22 3.25
N LEU A 175 2.60 18.91 3.39
CA LEU A 175 3.20 18.22 4.55
C LEU A 175 4.74 18.29 4.54
N ALA A 176 5.37 18.32 3.38
CA ALA A 176 6.83 18.36 3.28
C ALA A 176 7.40 19.73 3.64
N THR A 177 6.74 20.81 3.20
CA THR A 177 7.24 22.19 3.40
C THR A 177 6.55 22.91 4.56
N GLN A 178 5.44 22.34 5.07
CA GLN A 178 4.57 22.94 6.10
C GLN A 178 3.97 24.30 5.68
N LYS A 179 3.96 24.61 4.38
CA LYS A 179 3.44 25.85 3.83
C LYS A 179 2.03 25.68 3.27
N PRO A 180 1.17 26.71 3.36
CA PRO A 180 -0.20 26.62 2.87
C PRO A 180 -0.30 26.78 1.35
N MET A 181 -1.35 26.19 0.77
CA MET A 181 -1.82 26.53 -0.56
C MET A 181 -2.48 27.92 -0.52
N VAL A 182 -2.20 28.76 -1.51
CA VAL A 182 -2.67 30.15 -1.59
C VAL A 182 -3.41 30.39 -2.91
N ALA A 183 -4.65 30.87 -2.82
CA ALA A 183 -5.43 31.33 -3.98
C ALA A 183 -5.01 32.75 -4.37
N GLN A 184 -4.34 32.90 -5.52
CA GLN A 184 -3.90 34.18 -6.07
C GLN A 184 -4.82 34.65 -7.19
N PRO A 185 -4.82 35.93 -7.57
CA PRO A 185 -5.64 36.44 -8.69
C PRO A 185 -5.45 35.63 -9.98
N HIS A 186 -4.24 35.17 -10.26
CA HIS A 186 -3.88 34.47 -11.49
C HIS A 186 -3.68 32.97 -11.36
N GLY A 187 -4.05 32.35 -10.23
CA GLY A 187 -3.91 30.91 -10.04
C GLY A 187 -3.67 30.50 -8.59
N LEU A 188 -3.13 29.30 -8.43
CA LEU A 188 -2.75 28.73 -7.13
C LEU A 188 -1.23 28.78 -6.98
N LEU A 189 -0.77 29.17 -5.81
CA LEU A 189 0.61 29.03 -5.40
C LEU A 189 0.72 28.00 -4.28
N TYR A 190 1.78 27.24 -4.33
CA TYR A 190 2.18 26.29 -3.30
C TYR A 190 3.50 26.80 -2.69
N ASP A 191 3.69 26.51 -1.41
CA ASP A 191 4.97 26.81 -0.73
C ASP A 191 5.32 28.29 -0.62
N THR A 192 4.34 29.16 -0.41
CA THR A 192 4.57 30.59 -0.24
C THR A 192 4.72 30.98 1.22
N ASP A 193 5.46 32.05 1.50
CA ASP A 193 5.62 32.62 2.84
C ASP A 193 4.46 33.58 3.22
N VAL A 194 3.24 33.18 2.91
CA VAL A 194 2.04 33.93 3.30
C VAL A 194 1.70 33.65 4.76
N SER A 195 1.35 34.70 5.51
CA SER A 195 0.98 34.55 6.92
C SER A 195 -0.22 33.59 7.08
N ASP A 196 -0.21 32.81 8.16
CA ASP A 196 -1.25 31.85 8.49
C ASP A 196 -2.68 32.42 8.54
N HIS A 197 -2.81 33.72 8.70
CA HIS A 197 -4.09 34.42 8.82
C HIS A 197 -4.58 35.02 7.49
N SER A 198 -3.87 34.82 6.39
CA SER A 198 -4.31 35.32 5.10
C SER A 198 -5.61 34.64 4.66
N GLN A 199 -6.58 35.45 4.22
CA GLN A 199 -7.85 34.96 3.65
C GLN A 199 -7.58 34.10 2.40
N GLN A 200 -6.53 34.37 1.67
CA GLN A 200 -6.15 33.64 0.47
C GLN A 200 -5.74 32.19 0.73
N THR A 201 -5.50 31.80 1.99
CA THR A 201 -5.19 30.42 2.39
C THR A 201 -6.41 29.61 2.82
N ARG A 202 -7.60 30.21 2.80
CA ARG A 202 -8.83 29.63 3.32
C ARG A 202 -9.73 29.10 2.23
N PHE A 203 -10.26 27.90 2.43
CA PHE A 203 -11.17 27.24 1.51
C PHE A 203 -12.39 26.72 2.28
N LYS A 204 -13.59 27.11 1.85
CA LYS A 204 -14.83 26.60 2.40
C LYS A 204 -15.16 25.26 1.75
N VAL A 205 -15.46 24.23 2.55
CA VAL A 205 -15.87 22.91 2.09
C VAL A 205 -17.35 22.91 1.84
N ILE A 206 -17.79 22.74 0.61
CA ILE A 206 -19.20 22.68 0.20
C ILE A 206 -19.56 21.25 -0.19
N ASP A 207 -20.63 20.72 0.38
CA ASP A 207 -21.18 19.42 0.01
C ASP A 207 -21.86 19.49 -1.37
N LYS A 208 -21.48 18.60 -2.28
CA LYS A 208 -22.15 18.40 -3.58
C LYS A 208 -22.97 17.10 -3.62
N GLY A 209 -23.06 16.41 -2.52
CA GLY A 209 -23.69 15.10 -2.43
C GLY A 209 -22.83 13.96 -2.97
N GLN A 210 -23.23 12.73 -2.71
CA GLN A 210 -22.56 11.50 -3.15
C GLN A 210 -21.06 11.43 -2.77
N GLY A 211 -20.67 12.04 -1.63
CA GLY A 211 -19.26 12.07 -1.18
C GLY A 211 -18.36 13.02 -1.94
N LYS A 212 -18.92 13.89 -2.79
CA LYS A 212 -18.16 14.92 -3.53
C LYS A 212 -18.17 16.24 -2.76
N VAL A 213 -17.05 16.96 -2.85
CA VAL A 213 -16.88 18.29 -2.26
C VAL A 213 -16.44 19.30 -3.31
N ILE A 214 -16.80 20.53 -3.06
CA ILE A 214 -16.23 21.71 -3.73
C ILE A 214 -15.48 22.52 -2.67
N LEU A 215 -14.32 23.05 -3.05
CA LEU A 215 -13.53 23.96 -2.23
C LEU A 215 -13.66 25.37 -2.80
N GLN A 216 -14.30 26.26 -2.05
CA GLN A 216 -14.52 27.66 -2.42
C GLN A 216 -13.51 28.56 -1.73
N CYS A 217 -12.85 29.43 -2.50
CA CYS A 217 -11.98 30.47 -1.99
C CYS A 217 -12.77 31.62 -1.37
N GLU A 218 -12.14 32.44 -0.54
CA GLU A 218 -12.74 33.64 0.06
C GLU A 218 -13.21 34.67 -1.00
N ASP A 219 -12.57 34.72 -2.15
CA ASP A 219 -12.95 35.60 -3.28
C ASP A 219 -14.10 35.05 -4.14
N GLY A 220 -14.71 33.93 -3.72
CA GLY A 220 -15.84 33.28 -4.37
C GLY A 220 -15.47 32.30 -5.49
N ARG A 221 -14.22 32.20 -5.90
CA ARG A 221 -13.76 31.21 -6.88
C ARG A 221 -13.70 29.80 -6.26
N TYR A 222 -13.60 28.80 -7.11
CA TYR A 222 -13.56 27.40 -6.71
C TYR A 222 -12.29 26.72 -7.21
N LEU A 223 -11.82 25.73 -6.44
CA LEU A 223 -10.77 24.83 -6.91
C LEU A 223 -11.36 23.88 -7.95
N PHE A 224 -10.66 23.74 -9.06
CA PHE A 224 -11.06 22.93 -10.20
C PHE A 224 -9.85 22.15 -10.72
N THR A 225 -10.05 20.88 -11.08
CA THR A 225 -9.03 20.10 -11.76
C THR A 225 -9.28 20.15 -13.26
N ALA A 226 -8.39 20.80 -14.01
CA ALA A 226 -8.47 20.89 -15.45
C ALA A 226 -7.76 19.70 -16.11
N GLY A 227 -8.51 18.90 -16.83
CA GLY A 227 -7.98 17.95 -17.79
C GLY A 227 -7.89 16.49 -17.33
N TYR A 228 -8.06 15.62 -18.27
CA TYR A 228 -7.87 14.19 -18.15
C TYR A 228 -6.36 13.88 -18.06
N GLY A 229 -5.91 13.37 -16.91
CA GLY A 229 -4.67 12.63 -16.82
C GLY A 229 -3.37 13.44 -16.74
N ILE A 230 -3.39 14.76 -16.52
CA ILE A 230 -2.19 15.52 -16.20
C ILE A 230 -2.14 15.72 -14.67
N PRO A 231 -1.21 15.07 -13.95
CA PRO A 231 -1.02 15.32 -12.53
C PRO A 231 -0.64 16.80 -12.30
N GLY A 232 -1.35 17.46 -11.38
CA GLY A 232 -0.97 18.79 -10.90
C GLY A 232 -1.68 19.99 -11.53
N ASP A 233 -2.63 19.79 -12.44
CA ASP A 233 -3.37 20.91 -13.03
C ASP A 233 -4.59 21.30 -12.18
N VAL A 234 -4.35 21.84 -10.99
CA VAL A 234 -5.40 22.44 -10.16
C VAL A 234 -5.46 23.94 -10.46
N ARG A 235 -6.64 24.40 -10.86
CA ARG A 235 -6.89 25.80 -11.25
C ARG A 235 -8.00 26.43 -10.41
N LEU A 236 -8.20 27.70 -10.57
CA LEU A 236 -9.33 28.43 -10.01
C LEU A 236 -10.37 28.72 -11.10
N THR A 237 -11.64 28.53 -10.79
CA THR A 237 -12.75 28.83 -11.67
C THR A 237 -13.84 29.61 -10.94
N THR A 238 -14.64 30.38 -11.67
CA THR A 238 -15.85 31.04 -11.15
C THR A 238 -17.08 30.13 -11.27
N ASP A 239 -16.96 29.02 -11.98
CA ASP A 239 -18.06 28.06 -12.17
C ASP A 239 -17.98 26.91 -11.16
N ALA A 240 -19.09 26.66 -10.47
CA ALA A 240 -19.24 25.60 -9.46
C ALA A 240 -19.83 24.29 -10.03
N SER A 241 -19.96 24.17 -11.37
CA SER A 241 -20.57 23.00 -12.03
C SER A 241 -19.72 21.75 -11.99
#